data_e7b088f5eb5b3cf70773a1ae1a189393
#
_entry.id   e7b088f5eb5b3cf70773a1ae1a189393
#
_cell.length_a   1.000
_cell.length_b   1.000
_cell.length_c   1.000
_cell.angle_alpha   90.00
_cell.angle_beta   90.00
_cell.angle_gamma   90.00
#
_symmetry.space_group_name_H-M   'P 1'
#
loop_
_entity.id
_entity.type
_entity.pdbx_description
1 polymer ?
#
loop_
_entity_poly.entity_id
_entity_poly.type
_entity_poly.pdbx_seq_one_letter_code
_entity_poly.pdbx_strand_id
1 'polypeptide(L)'
;MIKVGEHITIDFLGVKKDYSPEFYEKVIYKIAKAAKVEILNVASHRFEPQGFTLVALLSESHFSFHTFPERGVISFDFFTCGKVNPKVA
;
A
#
# COMPACT_ATOMS: atom_id res chain seq x y z
N MET A 1 -24.83 -9.16 -11.88
CA MET A 1 -23.98 -8.37 -10.96
C MET A 1 -22.90 -7.63 -11.76
N ILE A 2 -22.72 -6.36 -11.50
CA ILE A 2 -21.70 -5.57 -12.17
C ILE A 2 -20.45 -5.55 -11.28
N LYS A 3 -19.32 -5.89 -11.86
CA LYS A 3 -18.04 -5.81 -11.16
C LYS A 3 -17.51 -4.38 -11.25
N VAL A 4 -17.36 -3.72 -10.11
CA VAL A 4 -16.89 -2.32 -10.06
C VAL A 4 -15.38 -2.23 -9.97
N GLY A 5 -14.72 -3.26 -9.43
CA GLY A 5 -13.29 -3.28 -9.26
C GLY A 5 -12.79 -4.58 -8.68
N GLU A 6 -11.50 -4.63 -8.41
CA GLU A 6 -10.85 -5.78 -7.77
C GLU A 6 -10.12 -5.32 -6.52
N HIS A 7 -10.15 -6.17 -5.50
CA HIS A 7 -9.45 -5.92 -4.25
C HIS A 7 -8.47 -7.05 -3.99
N ILE A 8 -7.22 -6.72 -3.80
CA ILE A 8 -6.16 -7.69 -3.51
C ILE A 8 -5.56 -7.35 -2.16
N THR A 9 -5.42 -8.37 -1.31
CA THR A 9 -4.72 -8.22 -0.03
C THR A 9 -3.53 -9.16 -0.02
N ILE A 10 -2.40 -8.68 0.48
CA ILE A 10 -1.15 -9.43 0.54
C ILE A 10 -0.50 -9.20 1.89
N ASP A 11 -0.09 -10.28 2.54
CA ASP A 11 0.70 -10.18 3.76
C ASP A 11 2.12 -10.65 3.46
N PHE A 12 3.10 -9.78 3.72
CA PHE A 12 4.51 -10.13 3.61
C PHE A 12 5.01 -10.56 4.98
N LEU A 13 5.58 -11.75 5.06
CA LEU A 13 6.06 -12.32 6.32
C LEU A 13 7.59 -12.21 6.41
N GLY A 14 8.10 -12.17 7.63
CA GLY A 14 9.54 -12.12 7.86
C GLY A 14 10.16 -10.74 7.75
N VAL A 15 9.34 -9.69 7.66
CA VAL A 15 9.82 -8.31 7.56
C VAL A 15 9.86 -7.71 8.96
N LYS A 16 11.00 -7.83 9.64
CA LYS A 16 11.13 -7.40 11.04
C LYS A 16 11.74 -6.02 11.22
N LYS A 17 12.24 -5.43 10.16
CA LYS A 17 12.85 -4.10 10.24
C LYS A 17 11.78 -3.02 10.09
N ASP A 18 11.85 -2.01 10.95
CA ASP A 18 10.96 -0.85 10.90
C ASP A 18 11.66 0.26 10.13
N TYR A 19 11.33 0.37 8.86
CA TYR A 19 11.92 1.38 7.97
C TYR A 19 11.37 2.77 8.27
N SER A 20 12.05 3.80 7.79
CA SER A 20 11.59 5.19 7.96
C SER A 20 10.36 5.48 7.09
N PRO A 21 9.53 6.47 7.50
CA PRO A 21 8.41 6.89 6.67
C PRO A 21 8.82 7.30 5.26
N GLU A 22 9.98 7.93 5.11
CA GLU A 22 10.49 8.34 3.81
C GLU A 22 10.77 7.13 2.91
N PHE A 23 11.24 6.05 3.48
CA PHE A 23 11.47 4.81 2.73
C PHE A 23 10.15 4.26 2.19
N TYR A 24 9.14 4.20 3.04
CA TYR A 24 7.83 3.70 2.63
C TYR A 24 7.19 4.58 1.55
N GLU A 25 7.35 5.89 1.66
CA GLU A 25 6.84 6.80 0.64
C GLU A 25 7.52 6.55 -0.71
N LYS A 26 8.83 6.34 -0.72
CA LYS A 26 9.52 6.01 -1.97
C LYS A 26 8.99 4.72 -2.58
N VAL A 27 8.71 3.73 -1.75
CA VAL A 27 8.17 2.45 -2.23
C VAL A 27 6.81 2.64 -2.88
N ILE A 28 5.92 3.41 -2.27
CA ILE A 28 4.57 3.59 -2.83
C ILE A 28 4.61 4.34 -4.15
N TYR A 29 5.52 5.31 -4.32
CA TYR A 29 5.66 6.00 -5.60
C TYR A 29 6.18 5.07 -6.68
N LYS A 30 7.08 4.15 -6.33
CA LYS A 30 7.53 3.14 -7.27
C LYS A 30 6.42 2.18 -7.68
N ILE A 31 5.60 1.77 -6.71
CA ILE A 31 4.45 0.89 -6.98
C ILE A 31 3.46 1.60 -7.90
N ALA A 32 3.15 2.86 -7.62
CA ALA A 32 2.22 3.63 -8.44
C ALA A 32 2.72 3.76 -9.87
N LYS A 33 4.01 4.02 -10.03
CA LYS A 33 4.60 4.14 -11.36
C LYS A 33 4.53 2.81 -12.13
N ALA A 34 4.83 1.70 -11.46
CA ALA A 34 4.75 0.38 -12.08
C ALA A 34 3.32 0.02 -12.47
N ALA A 35 2.34 0.36 -11.64
CA ALA A 35 0.93 0.09 -11.89
C ALA A 35 0.29 1.12 -12.82
N LYS A 36 1.03 2.18 -13.19
CA LYS A 36 0.55 3.27 -14.06
C LYS A 36 -0.67 3.98 -13.49
N VAL A 37 -0.61 4.27 -12.20
CA VAL A 37 -1.66 5.02 -11.52
C VAL A 37 -1.08 6.30 -10.95
N GLU A 38 -1.93 7.32 -10.81
CA GLU A 38 -1.54 8.61 -10.26
C GLU A 38 -1.89 8.67 -8.78
N ILE A 39 -0.95 9.09 -7.95
CA ILE A 39 -1.21 9.30 -6.52
C ILE A 39 -1.77 10.71 -6.35
N LEU A 40 -2.98 10.78 -5.82
CA LEU A 40 -3.65 12.06 -5.58
C LEU A 40 -3.39 12.59 -4.19
N ASN A 41 -3.28 11.72 -3.20
CA ASN A 41 -3.05 12.10 -1.82
C ASN A 41 -2.52 10.91 -1.03
N VAL A 42 -1.76 11.20 0.00
CA VAL A 42 -1.20 10.18 0.89
C VAL A 42 -1.43 10.63 2.33
N ALA A 43 -1.93 9.72 3.15
CA ALA A 43 -2.03 9.91 4.59
C ALA A 43 -1.24 8.82 5.28
N SER A 44 -0.51 9.16 6.32
CA SER A 44 0.30 8.18 7.03
C SER A 44 0.38 8.50 8.50
N HIS A 45 0.70 7.48 9.30
CA HIS A 45 0.87 7.62 10.74
C HIS A 45 1.92 6.64 11.22
N ARG A 46 2.85 7.13 12.02
CA ARG A 46 3.85 6.30 12.67
C ARG A 46 3.41 6.04 14.09
N PHE A 47 3.37 4.76 14.47
CA PHE A 47 2.99 4.37 15.82
C PHE A 47 4.21 4.25 16.71
N GLU A 48 4.04 4.54 17.99
CA GLU A 48 5.07 4.35 19.00
C GLU A 48 4.75 3.08 19.81
N PRO A 49 5.72 2.22 20.09
CA PRO A 49 7.14 2.37 19.82
C PRO A 49 7.53 1.95 18.41
N GLN A 50 6.64 1.33 17.63
CA GLN A 50 6.93 0.91 16.27
C GLN A 50 5.65 0.67 15.50
N GLY A 51 5.79 0.58 14.18
CA GLY A 51 4.65 0.38 13.30
C GLY A 51 4.35 1.60 12.47
N PHE A 52 3.79 1.39 11.30
CA PHE A 52 3.51 2.45 10.34
C PHE A 52 2.29 2.09 9.53
N THR A 53 1.44 3.07 9.26
CA THR A 53 0.27 2.89 8.41
C THR A 53 0.29 3.97 7.33
N LEU A 54 -0.03 3.58 6.11
CA LEU A 54 -0.11 4.51 5.00
C LEU A 54 -1.31 4.17 4.14
N VAL A 55 -2.04 5.21 3.72
CA VAL A 55 -3.14 5.09 2.77
C VAL A 55 -2.88 6.05 1.63
N ALA A 56 -2.90 5.55 0.40
CA ALA A 56 -2.74 6.36 -0.80
C ALA A 56 -4.03 6.38 -1.58
N LEU A 57 -4.52 7.59 -1.85
CA LEU A 57 -5.67 7.80 -2.71
C LEU A 57 -5.16 7.97 -4.14
N LEU A 58 -5.67 7.14 -5.03
CA LEU A 58 -5.28 7.14 -6.44
C LEU A 58 -6.46 7.58 -7.29
N SER A 59 -6.22 7.89 -8.55
CA SER A 59 -7.32 8.12 -9.47
C SER A 59 -8.06 6.81 -9.69
N GLU A 60 -9.32 6.73 -9.30
CA GLU A 60 -10.19 5.58 -9.42
C GLU A 60 -9.83 4.38 -8.54
N SER A 61 -8.93 4.55 -7.56
CA SER A 61 -8.51 3.43 -6.72
C SER A 61 -7.84 3.91 -5.45
N HIS A 62 -7.37 2.98 -4.63
CA HIS A 62 -6.58 3.29 -3.46
C HIS A 62 -5.74 2.08 -3.07
N PHE A 63 -4.67 2.32 -2.33
CA PHE A 63 -3.98 1.25 -1.63
C PHE A 63 -3.55 1.68 -0.24
N SER A 64 -3.33 0.70 0.61
CA SER A 64 -2.86 0.98 1.96
C SER A 64 -1.94 -0.13 2.42
N PHE A 65 -1.10 0.16 3.40
CA PHE A 65 -0.36 -0.88 4.08
C PHE A 65 -0.15 -0.53 5.55
N HIS A 66 0.04 -1.59 6.33
CA HIS A 66 0.30 -1.51 7.75
C HIS A 66 1.52 -2.37 8.05
N THR A 67 2.46 -1.85 8.82
CA THR A 67 3.63 -2.63 9.23
C THR A 67 3.47 -3.06 10.67
N PHE A 68 3.85 -4.30 10.93
CA PHE A 68 3.85 -4.88 12.27
C PHE A 68 5.23 -5.48 12.51
N PRO A 69 6.28 -4.64 12.77
CA PRO A 69 7.65 -5.14 12.87
C PRO A 69 7.82 -6.19 13.97
N GLU A 70 7.08 -6.05 15.07
CA GLU A 70 7.12 -7.00 16.18
C GLU A 70 6.63 -8.39 15.79
N ARG A 71 5.83 -8.49 14.73
CA ARG A 71 5.34 -9.76 14.21
C ARG A 71 6.04 -10.16 12.91
N GLY A 72 6.89 -9.27 12.37
CA GLY A 72 7.54 -9.51 11.11
C GLY A 72 6.59 -9.51 9.92
N VAL A 73 5.57 -8.66 9.94
CA VAL A 73 4.51 -8.67 8.93
C VAL A 73 4.30 -7.26 8.36
N ILE A 74 4.10 -7.19 7.05
CA ILE A 74 3.54 -6.01 6.38
C ILE A 74 2.27 -6.47 5.66
N SER A 75 1.15 -5.85 6.00
CA SER A 75 -0.14 -6.13 5.38
C SER A 75 -0.42 -5.05 4.35
N PHE A 76 -0.66 -5.45 3.12
CA PHE A 76 -0.86 -4.54 2.00
C PHE A 76 -2.21 -4.84 1.35
N ASP A 77 -2.98 -3.79 0.99
CA ASP A 77 -4.16 -3.96 0.18
C ASP A 77 -4.18 -2.97 -0.97
N PHE A 78 -4.77 -3.38 -2.06
CA PHE A 78 -4.89 -2.58 -3.27
C PHE A 78 -6.29 -2.80 -3.84
N PHE A 79 -7.06 -1.74 -3.92
CA PHE A 79 -8.35 -1.75 -4.60
C PHE A 79 -8.25 -0.93 -5.86
N THR A 80 -8.64 -1.50 -6.99
CA THR A 80 -8.62 -0.80 -8.25
C THR A 80 -9.96 -0.94 -8.96
N CYS A 81 -10.39 0.13 -9.60
CA CYS A 81 -11.49 0.09 -10.55
C CYS A 81 -10.96 0.62 -11.88
N GLY A 82 -11.60 0.22 -12.97
CA GLY A 82 -11.11 0.56 -14.29
C GLY A 82 -10.16 -0.47 -14.84
N LYS A 83 -9.15 -0.04 -15.61
CA LYS A 83 -8.30 -0.92 -16.40
C LYS A 83 -6.95 -1.25 -15.78
N VAL A 84 -6.71 -0.85 -14.55
CA VAL A 84 -5.44 -1.12 -13.89
C VAL A 84 -5.37 -2.59 -13.50
N ASN A 85 -4.21 -3.21 -13.72
CA ASN A 85 -3.98 -4.59 -13.28
C ASN A 85 -3.33 -4.57 -11.90
N PRO A 86 -4.06 -4.94 -10.83
CA PRO A 86 -3.50 -4.86 -9.48
C PRO A 86 -2.35 -5.82 -9.23
N LYS A 87 -2.19 -6.85 -10.05
CA LYS A 87 -1.08 -7.81 -9.91
C LYS A 87 0.26 -7.22 -10.31
N VAL A 88 0.28 -6.09 -10.98
CA VAL A 88 1.51 -5.38 -11.32
C VAL A 88 2.08 -4.66 -10.10
N ALA A 89 1.21 -4.25 -9.19
CA ALA A 89 1.64 -3.63 -7.96
C ALA A 89 2.20 -4.67 -6.99
#